data_61d386fcbffd708cf9f967f372dea0bd
#
_entry.id   61d386fcbffd708cf9f967f372dea0bd
#
_cell.length_a   1.000
_cell.length_b   1.000
_cell.length_c   1.000
_cell.angle_alpha   90.00
_cell.angle_beta   90.00
_cell.angle_gamma   90.00
#
_symmetry.space_group_name_H-M   'P 1'
#
loop_
_entity.id
_entity.type
_entity.pdbx_description
1 polymer ?
#
loop_
_entity_poly.entity_id
_entity_poly.type
_entity_poly.pdbx_seq_one_letter_code
_entity_poly.pdbx_strand_id
1 'polypeptide(L)'
;VNDDAPEPYYTAFIDEAGDPGLNTVRPIDAVGGSEWLCLAAVVIRALHDSDVAEWVRTIQSKADVRGKTDLHYRNLSDFRKRIVCSELAKLPIRAFVLASNKKNMRQYRNQRAERVKSQQWFYNFCLRLLLERVTHFCYEHAKSDKANGRLLKIIYSERGGHSYGQTIAYHELLKNQSKAGAMVLTKRRIYWEVLDWRLAEAASHKSSERAQLADVVASAFYQAVDTLPPTKWNNEFAKLLKPVVAIEDGHYFNYGFALQPTPPAKAKLTDQQKEIFEFYGYGFWP
;
A
#
# COMPACT_ATOMS: atom_id res chain seq x y z
N VAL A 1 8.51 -3.34 26.98
CA VAL A 1 7.77 -2.09 26.65
C VAL A 1 8.79 -0.98 26.82
N ASN A 2 9.21 -0.31 25.76
CA ASN A 2 10.07 0.86 25.84
C ASN A 2 9.19 2.03 26.32
N ASP A 3 9.33 2.43 27.56
CA ASP A 3 8.58 3.53 28.18
C ASP A 3 8.83 4.92 27.56
N ASP A 4 9.71 5.02 26.56
CA ASP A 4 10.10 6.28 25.89
C ASP A 4 9.58 6.43 24.46
N ALA A 5 8.72 5.54 23.96
CA ALA A 5 8.17 5.71 22.60
C ALA A 5 7.02 6.72 22.65
N PRO A 6 7.04 7.74 21.78
CA PRO A 6 5.97 8.74 21.77
C PRO A 6 4.64 8.10 21.32
N GLU A 7 3.53 8.58 21.88
CA GLU A 7 2.21 8.08 21.49
C GLU A 7 1.87 8.45 20.05
N PRO A 8 1.47 7.47 19.21
CA PRO A 8 1.08 7.74 17.84
C PRO A 8 -0.29 8.42 17.78
N TYR A 9 -0.48 9.27 16.78
CA TYR A 9 -1.78 9.87 16.48
C TYR A 9 -2.47 9.20 15.29
N TYR A 10 -1.69 8.62 14.40
CA TYR A 10 -2.14 7.81 13.27
C TYR A 10 -1.50 6.43 13.33
N THR A 11 -2.24 5.44 12.86
CA THR A 11 -1.69 4.10 12.58
C THR A 11 -1.92 3.78 11.11
N ALA A 12 -0.89 3.36 10.39
CA ALA A 12 -0.95 2.84 9.04
C ALA A 12 -0.68 1.34 9.02
N PHE A 13 -1.60 0.56 8.47
CA PHE A 13 -1.41 -0.86 8.20
C PHE A 13 -1.01 -1.01 6.75
N ILE A 14 0.11 -1.69 6.46
CA ILE A 14 0.66 -1.84 5.12
C ILE A 14 0.71 -3.32 4.77
N ASP A 15 0.14 -3.65 3.60
CA ASP A 15 0.20 -4.99 3.01
C ASP A 15 0.40 -4.90 1.50
N GLU A 16 0.71 -6.03 0.86
CA GLU A 16 0.93 -6.11 -0.57
C GLU A 16 0.16 -7.25 -1.23
N ALA A 17 -0.05 -7.11 -2.55
CA ALA A 17 -0.51 -8.17 -3.44
C ALA A 17 0.37 -8.22 -4.70
N GLY A 18 0.65 -9.42 -5.18
CA GLY A 18 1.67 -9.68 -6.19
C GLY A 18 3.03 -9.95 -5.57
N ASP A 19 4.09 -9.95 -6.38
CA ASP A 19 5.46 -10.18 -5.91
C ASP A 19 6.42 -9.06 -6.39
N PRO A 20 7.49 -8.75 -5.66
CA PRO A 20 8.46 -7.73 -6.03
C PRO A 20 9.57 -8.25 -6.96
N GLY A 21 9.57 -9.52 -7.35
CA GLY A 21 10.62 -10.08 -8.20
C GLY A 21 10.67 -9.42 -9.57
N LEU A 22 11.90 -9.13 -10.06
CA LEU A 22 12.13 -8.49 -11.35
C LEU A 22 12.90 -9.38 -12.35
N ASN A 23 13.36 -10.55 -11.93
CA ASN A 23 14.15 -11.43 -12.80
C ASN A 23 13.32 -11.95 -13.98
N THR A 24 12.11 -12.41 -13.69
CA THR A 24 11.11 -12.86 -14.65
C THR A 24 9.79 -12.16 -14.35
N VAL A 25 9.16 -11.57 -15.37
CA VAL A 25 7.93 -10.79 -15.24
C VAL A 25 6.96 -11.17 -16.34
N ARG A 26 5.78 -11.68 -15.95
CA ARG A 26 4.68 -11.93 -16.89
C ARG A 26 4.06 -10.62 -17.39
N PRO A 27 3.55 -10.57 -18.61
CA PRO A 27 3.51 -11.63 -19.65
C PRO A 27 4.77 -11.73 -20.50
N ILE A 28 5.83 -10.94 -20.25
CA ILE A 28 7.06 -10.96 -21.04
C ILE A 28 7.69 -12.37 -20.97
N ASP A 29 7.76 -12.91 -19.77
CA ASP A 29 8.22 -14.27 -19.51
C ASP A 29 6.99 -15.20 -19.36
N ALA A 30 7.01 -16.36 -20.00
CA ALA A 30 5.91 -17.32 -19.94
C ALA A 30 5.67 -17.85 -18.51
N VAL A 31 6.76 -17.99 -17.75
CA VAL A 31 6.75 -18.42 -16.34
C VAL A 31 7.50 -17.38 -15.53
N GLY A 32 6.97 -17.03 -14.35
CA GLY A 32 7.63 -16.05 -13.48
C GLY A 32 6.68 -15.27 -12.59
N GLY A 33 7.22 -14.20 -12.04
CA GLY A 33 6.51 -13.31 -11.14
C GLY A 33 5.32 -12.59 -11.80
N SER A 34 4.45 -12.04 -10.97
CA SER A 34 3.29 -11.27 -11.42
C SER A 34 3.71 -10.06 -12.29
N GLU A 35 2.82 -9.60 -13.16
CA GLU A 35 3.01 -8.33 -13.88
C GLU A 35 3.03 -7.14 -12.93
N TRP A 36 2.29 -7.25 -11.85
CA TRP A 36 2.04 -6.16 -10.91
C TRP A 36 2.58 -6.44 -9.51
N LEU A 37 2.96 -5.37 -8.83
CA LEU A 37 3.08 -5.29 -7.38
C LEU A 37 2.17 -4.15 -6.91
N CYS A 38 1.19 -4.47 -6.08
CA CYS A 38 0.32 -3.50 -5.43
C CYS A 38 0.67 -3.43 -3.94
N LEU A 39 1.00 -2.24 -3.45
CA LEU A 39 1.14 -1.96 -2.02
C LEU A 39 -0.06 -1.12 -1.58
N ALA A 40 -0.65 -1.44 -0.45
CA ALA A 40 -1.70 -0.63 0.16
C ALA A 40 -1.35 -0.22 1.58
N ALA A 41 -1.72 1.00 1.95
CA ALA A 41 -1.72 1.49 3.31
C ALA A 41 -3.14 1.88 3.71
N VAL A 42 -3.62 1.34 4.83
CA VAL A 42 -4.86 1.75 5.48
C VAL A 42 -4.50 2.58 6.70
N VAL A 43 -4.84 3.86 6.68
CA VAL A 43 -4.55 4.82 7.73
C VAL A 43 -5.79 5.09 8.56
N ILE A 44 -5.63 4.99 9.89
CA ILE A 44 -6.65 5.35 10.88
C ILE A 44 -6.10 6.39 11.87
N ARG A 45 -6.98 7.10 12.56
CA ARG A 45 -6.58 7.80 13.79
C ARG A 45 -6.36 6.78 14.89
N ALA A 46 -5.31 6.96 15.69
CA ALA A 46 -4.95 6.01 16.76
C ALA A 46 -6.07 5.81 17.80
N LEU A 47 -6.94 6.81 17.97
CA LEU A 47 -8.13 6.71 18.83
C LEU A 47 -9.10 5.58 18.39
N HIS A 48 -9.05 5.15 17.14
CA HIS A 48 -9.84 4.04 16.59
C HIS A 48 -9.09 2.70 16.60
N ASP A 49 -7.88 2.65 17.14
CA ASP A 49 -7.07 1.44 17.10
C ASP A 49 -7.73 0.26 17.83
N SER A 50 -8.45 0.53 18.93
CA SER A 50 -9.26 -0.45 19.66
C SER A 50 -10.50 -0.92 18.89
N ASP A 51 -11.03 -0.11 17.96
CA ASP A 51 -12.26 -0.40 17.24
C ASP A 51 -12.03 -1.39 16.09
N VAL A 52 -10.79 -1.51 15.60
CA VAL A 52 -10.45 -2.27 14.38
C VAL A 52 -10.88 -3.74 14.49
N ALA A 53 -10.67 -4.37 15.64
CA ALA A 53 -11.08 -5.76 15.86
C ALA A 53 -12.60 -5.93 15.72
N GLU A 54 -13.38 -4.96 16.22
CA GLU A 54 -14.85 -4.97 16.10
C GLU A 54 -15.28 -4.73 14.65
N TRP A 55 -14.63 -3.82 13.92
CA TRP A 55 -14.91 -3.60 12.51
C TRP A 55 -14.71 -4.88 11.70
N VAL A 56 -13.59 -5.57 11.90
CA VAL A 56 -13.28 -6.82 11.19
C VAL A 56 -14.31 -7.90 11.52
N ARG A 57 -14.67 -8.10 12.81
CA ARG A 57 -15.72 -9.05 13.22
C ARG A 57 -17.08 -8.74 12.59
N THR A 58 -17.44 -7.46 12.54
CA THR A 58 -18.69 -7.01 11.92
C THR A 58 -18.70 -7.31 10.41
N ILE A 59 -17.58 -7.02 9.71
CA ILE A 59 -17.44 -7.34 8.29
C ILE A 59 -17.51 -8.86 8.07
N GLN A 60 -16.82 -9.66 8.86
CA GLN A 60 -16.84 -11.12 8.78
C GLN A 60 -18.26 -11.68 8.97
N SER A 61 -18.98 -11.16 9.97
CA SER A 61 -20.36 -11.55 10.23
C SER A 61 -21.29 -11.26 9.06
N LYS A 62 -21.22 -10.05 8.49
CA LYS A 62 -22.03 -9.65 7.34
C LYS A 62 -21.69 -10.42 6.07
N ALA A 63 -20.42 -10.76 5.87
CA ALA A 63 -19.97 -11.55 4.75
C ALA A 63 -20.15 -13.07 4.94
N ASP A 64 -20.73 -13.50 6.07
CA ASP A 64 -20.90 -14.91 6.44
C ASP A 64 -19.58 -15.72 6.34
N VAL A 65 -18.49 -15.13 6.83
CA VAL A 65 -17.17 -15.78 6.91
C VAL A 65 -17.06 -16.55 8.23
N ARG A 66 -17.83 -17.65 8.35
CA ARG A 66 -17.90 -18.44 9.60
C ARG A 66 -16.70 -19.36 9.76
N GLY A 67 -16.29 -19.55 11.01
CA GLY A 67 -15.26 -20.55 11.38
C GLY A 67 -13.84 -20.22 10.91
N LYS A 68 -13.59 -19.04 10.35
CA LYS A 68 -12.25 -18.56 9.98
C LYS A 68 -11.84 -17.45 10.93
N THR A 69 -10.60 -17.54 11.38
CA THR A 69 -10.02 -16.55 12.28
C THR A 69 -9.53 -15.29 11.54
N ASP A 70 -9.42 -15.35 10.21
CA ASP A 70 -8.87 -14.28 9.38
C ASP A 70 -9.76 -13.92 8.19
N LEU A 71 -9.82 -12.63 7.87
CA LEU A 71 -10.47 -12.08 6.69
C LEU A 71 -9.42 -11.99 5.56
N HIS A 72 -9.10 -13.13 4.94
CA HIS A 72 -8.13 -13.17 3.86
C HIS A 72 -8.83 -13.09 2.50
N TYR A 73 -8.62 -11.96 1.78
CA TYR A 73 -9.33 -11.64 0.52
C TYR A 73 -9.25 -12.76 -0.52
N ARG A 74 -8.11 -13.42 -0.66
CA ARG A 74 -7.90 -14.51 -1.60
C ARG A 74 -8.88 -15.68 -1.41
N ASN A 75 -9.34 -15.90 -0.18
CA ASN A 75 -10.23 -17.01 0.17
C ASN A 75 -11.73 -16.68 0.01
N LEU A 76 -12.05 -15.45 -0.37
CA LEU A 76 -13.43 -14.99 -0.49
C LEU A 76 -13.99 -15.25 -1.89
N SER A 77 -15.27 -15.66 -1.96
CA SER A 77 -16.04 -15.61 -3.20
C SER A 77 -16.31 -14.17 -3.62
N ASP A 78 -16.62 -13.93 -4.90
CA ASP A 78 -16.89 -12.58 -5.40
C ASP A 78 -18.09 -11.92 -4.68
N PHE A 79 -19.11 -12.71 -4.30
CA PHE A 79 -20.21 -12.22 -3.48
C PHE A 79 -19.72 -11.70 -2.11
N ARG A 80 -18.87 -12.47 -1.43
CA ARG A 80 -18.29 -12.05 -0.15
C ARG A 80 -17.35 -10.85 -0.28
N LYS A 81 -16.53 -10.81 -1.33
CA LYS A 81 -15.66 -9.65 -1.63
C LYS A 81 -16.46 -8.36 -1.78
N ARG A 82 -17.63 -8.44 -2.47
CA ARG A 82 -18.52 -7.28 -2.61
C ARG A 82 -19.00 -6.78 -1.25
N ILE A 83 -19.44 -7.66 -0.35
CA ILE A 83 -19.86 -7.27 0.99
C ILE A 83 -18.71 -6.69 1.78
N VAL A 84 -17.56 -7.37 1.80
CA VAL A 84 -16.36 -6.93 2.52
C VAL A 84 -15.91 -5.54 2.08
N CYS A 85 -15.76 -5.30 0.77
CA CYS A 85 -15.35 -3.99 0.25
C CYS A 85 -16.40 -2.90 0.51
N SER A 86 -17.69 -3.24 0.41
CA SER A 86 -18.76 -2.29 0.70
C SER A 86 -18.82 -1.89 2.18
N GLU A 87 -18.57 -2.81 3.09
CA GLU A 87 -18.55 -2.51 4.53
C GLU A 87 -17.26 -1.76 4.91
N LEU A 88 -16.12 -2.15 4.34
CA LEU A 88 -14.84 -1.44 4.56
C LEU A 88 -14.93 0.02 4.08
N ALA A 89 -15.64 0.26 2.98
CA ALA A 89 -15.86 1.61 2.43
C ALA A 89 -16.65 2.56 3.36
N LYS A 90 -17.27 2.05 4.43
CA LYS A 90 -18.02 2.85 5.43
C LYS A 90 -17.19 3.21 6.65
N LEU A 91 -16.00 2.64 6.79
CA LEU A 91 -15.15 2.85 7.96
C LEU A 91 -14.47 4.23 7.94
N PRO A 92 -14.15 4.80 9.11
CA PRO A 92 -13.45 6.09 9.22
C PRO A 92 -11.94 5.94 8.96
N ILE A 93 -11.60 5.44 7.78
CA ILE A 93 -10.22 5.15 7.35
C ILE A 93 -9.84 5.94 6.12
N ARG A 94 -8.54 5.95 5.78
CA ARG A 94 -8.05 6.40 4.46
C ARG A 94 -7.13 5.35 3.87
N ALA A 95 -7.41 4.97 2.63
CA ALA A 95 -6.63 4.01 1.88
C ALA A 95 -5.74 4.70 0.84
N PHE A 96 -4.51 4.25 0.77
CA PHE A 96 -3.52 4.65 -0.23
C PHE A 96 -3.04 3.39 -0.94
N VAL A 97 -2.98 3.42 -2.25
CA VAL A 97 -2.55 2.28 -3.06
C VAL A 97 -1.50 2.74 -4.07
N LEU A 98 -0.42 1.99 -4.15
CA LEU A 98 0.56 2.07 -5.22
C LEU A 98 0.46 0.81 -6.08
N ALA A 99 0.06 0.95 -7.34
CA ALA A 99 0.12 -0.12 -8.33
C ALA A 99 1.36 0.06 -9.21
N SER A 100 2.30 -0.86 -9.12
CA SER A 100 3.54 -0.84 -9.92
C SER A 100 3.49 -1.92 -10.99
N ASN A 101 3.45 -1.50 -12.27
CA ASN A 101 3.61 -2.39 -13.42
C ASN A 101 5.10 -2.67 -13.63
N LYS A 102 5.49 -3.94 -13.62
CA LYS A 102 6.90 -4.35 -13.62
C LYS A 102 7.46 -4.62 -15.01
N LYS A 103 6.66 -4.55 -16.08
CA LYS A 103 7.12 -4.90 -17.44
C LYS A 103 8.37 -4.14 -17.86
N ASN A 104 8.45 -2.85 -17.54
CA ASN A 104 9.61 -2.03 -17.87
C ASN A 104 10.78 -2.16 -16.88
N MET A 105 10.60 -2.92 -15.81
CA MET A 105 11.61 -3.18 -14.78
C MET A 105 12.20 -4.58 -14.85
N ARG A 106 11.74 -5.41 -15.82
CA ARG A 106 12.24 -6.77 -16.01
C ARG A 106 13.75 -6.77 -16.16
N GLN A 107 14.43 -7.59 -15.34
CA GLN A 107 15.88 -7.70 -15.26
C GLN A 107 16.62 -6.38 -14.94
N TYR A 108 15.90 -5.34 -14.51
CA TYR A 108 16.52 -4.11 -14.09
C TYR A 108 17.37 -4.35 -12.82
N ARG A 109 18.61 -3.87 -12.86
CA ARG A 109 19.53 -3.89 -11.73
C ARG A 109 19.81 -2.48 -11.25
N ASN A 110 19.66 -2.26 -9.96
CA ASN A 110 20.00 -0.99 -9.35
C ASN A 110 21.45 -1.05 -8.83
N GLN A 111 22.40 -0.53 -9.58
CA GLN A 111 23.83 -0.55 -9.20
C GLN A 111 24.12 0.03 -7.81
N ARG A 112 23.32 1.00 -7.35
CA ARG A 112 23.45 1.55 -5.99
C ARG A 112 22.98 0.55 -4.93
N ALA A 113 21.90 -0.18 -5.19
CA ALA A 113 21.38 -1.21 -4.29
C ALA A 113 22.27 -2.46 -4.27
N GLU A 114 22.91 -2.79 -5.39
CA GLU A 114 23.89 -3.89 -5.47
C GLU A 114 25.08 -3.66 -4.54
N ARG A 115 25.54 -2.42 -4.40
CA ARG A 115 26.63 -2.06 -3.49
C ARG A 115 26.29 -2.35 -2.01
N VAL A 116 25.03 -2.24 -1.63
CA VAL A 116 24.54 -2.54 -0.26
C VAL A 116 23.91 -3.92 -0.17
N LYS A 117 24.04 -4.76 -1.21
CA LYS A 117 23.51 -6.13 -1.29
C LYS A 117 22.03 -6.26 -0.94
N SER A 118 21.24 -5.23 -1.22
CA SER A 118 19.80 -5.25 -0.93
C SER A 118 19.06 -6.00 -2.03
N GLN A 119 18.57 -7.19 -1.72
CA GLN A 119 17.68 -7.95 -2.62
C GLN A 119 16.26 -7.39 -2.67
N GLN A 120 15.92 -6.47 -1.77
CA GLN A 120 14.57 -5.94 -1.55
C GLN A 120 14.44 -4.48 -1.97
N TRP A 121 15.40 -3.97 -2.74
CA TRP A 121 15.43 -2.55 -3.11
C TRP A 121 14.17 -2.09 -3.86
N PHE A 122 13.61 -2.96 -4.71
CA PHE A 122 12.42 -2.61 -5.50
C PHE A 122 11.17 -2.49 -4.61
N TYR A 123 11.00 -3.44 -3.68
CA TYR A 123 9.94 -3.36 -2.67
C TYR A 123 10.09 -2.07 -1.85
N ASN A 124 11.27 -1.80 -1.33
CA ASN A 124 11.54 -0.60 -0.54
C ASN A 124 11.36 0.69 -1.35
N PHE A 125 11.67 0.67 -2.65
CA PHE A 125 11.38 1.78 -3.55
C PHE A 125 9.87 2.01 -3.69
N CYS A 126 9.08 0.97 -3.91
CA CYS A 126 7.62 1.06 -3.97
C CYS A 126 7.04 1.54 -2.64
N LEU A 127 7.53 0.99 -1.53
CA LEU A 127 7.13 1.41 -0.19
C LEU A 127 7.42 2.90 0.07
N ARG A 128 8.59 3.40 -0.35
CA ARG A 128 8.92 4.82 -0.29
C ARG A 128 7.85 5.66 -0.99
N LEU A 129 7.47 5.30 -2.22
CA LEU A 129 6.47 6.04 -2.98
C LEU A 129 5.10 6.06 -2.29
N LEU A 130 4.73 4.96 -1.64
CA LEU A 130 3.51 4.89 -0.83
C LEU A 130 3.62 5.81 0.39
N LEU A 131 4.73 5.74 1.13
CA LEU A 131 4.95 6.54 2.34
C LEU A 131 5.05 8.05 2.07
N GLU A 132 5.51 8.47 0.89
CA GLU A 132 5.49 9.89 0.50
C GLU A 132 4.07 10.47 0.58
N ARG A 133 3.04 9.69 0.25
CA ARG A 133 1.63 10.08 0.26
C ARG A 133 1.00 9.94 1.65
N VAL A 134 1.27 8.82 2.29
CA VAL A 134 0.76 8.55 3.64
C VAL A 134 1.27 9.58 4.63
N THR A 135 2.58 9.87 4.61
CA THR A 135 3.16 10.86 5.54
C THR A 135 2.74 12.28 5.22
N HIS A 136 2.53 12.61 3.94
CA HIS A 136 1.95 13.90 3.55
C HIS A 136 0.55 14.07 4.15
N PHE A 137 -0.32 13.09 3.97
CA PHE A 137 -1.67 13.10 4.54
C PHE A 137 -1.64 13.30 6.07
N CYS A 138 -0.84 12.50 6.78
CA CYS A 138 -0.74 12.61 8.23
C CYS A 138 -0.20 13.97 8.68
N TYR A 139 0.79 14.51 7.97
CA TYR A 139 1.38 15.83 8.27
C TYR A 139 0.36 16.96 8.09
N GLU A 140 -0.33 17.03 6.96
CA GLU A 140 -1.29 18.10 6.71
C GLU A 140 -2.49 18.05 7.67
N HIS A 141 -2.99 16.85 7.99
CA HIS A 141 -4.08 16.72 8.97
C HIS A 141 -3.63 17.00 10.40
N ALA A 142 -2.42 16.60 10.80
CA ALA A 142 -1.86 16.95 12.10
C ALA A 142 -1.71 18.47 12.26
N LYS A 143 -1.27 19.16 11.19
CA LYS A 143 -1.16 20.61 11.15
C LYS A 143 -2.54 21.29 11.28
N SER A 144 -3.54 20.81 10.54
CA SER A 144 -4.92 21.29 10.62
C SER A 144 -5.49 21.16 12.05
N ASP A 145 -5.23 20.04 12.71
CA ASP A 145 -5.69 19.76 14.07
C ASP A 145 -4.87 20.48 15.15
N LYS A 146 -3.94 21.39 14.77
CA LYS A 146 -3.00 22.10 15.65
C LYS A 146 -2.20 21.18 16.57
N ALA A 147 -1.84 20.02 16.07
CA ALA A 147 -1.28 18.96 16.83
C ALA A 147 0.21 18.75 16.51
N ASN A 148 1.04 19.53 17.15
CA ASN A 148 2.49 19.39 17.06
C ASN A 148 2.95 18.04 17.62
N GLY A 149 3.89 17.39 16.91
CA GLY A 149 4.51 16.14 17.36
C GLY A 149 3.65 14.90 17.16
N ARG A 150 2.57 14.95 16.38
CA ARG A 150 1.69 13.79 16.15
C ARG A 150 2.31 12.83 15.16
N LEU A 151 2.61 11.65 15.65
CA LEU A 151 3.39 10.65 14.93
C LEU A 151 2.53 9.55 14.30
N LEU A 152 3.09 8.97 13.26
CA LEU A 152 2.54 7.85 12.53
C LEU A 152 3.21 6.55 12.99
N LYS A 153 2.41 5.63 13.56
CA LYS A 153 2.80 4.24 13.74
C LYS A 153 2.60 3.50 12.42
N ILE A 154 3.59 2.69 12.02
CA ILE A 154 3.50 1.83 10.84
C ILE A 154 3.52 0.37 11.27
N ILE A 155 2.52 -0.40 10.83
CA ILE A 155 2.43 -1.82 11.05
C ILE A 155 2.49 -2.50 9.68
N TYR A 156 3.59 -3.21 9.41
CA TYR A 156 3.76 -4.00 8.20
C TYR A 156 3.15 -5.39 8.39
N SER A 157 2.40 -5.88 7.41
CA SER A 157 2.05 -7.29 7.31
C SER A 157 3.32 -8.11 7.09
N GLU A 158 3.56 -9.13 7.95
CA GLU A 158 4.76 -9.96 7.84
C GLU A 158 4.77 -10.74 6.53
N ARG A 159 5.86 -10.60 5.82
CA ARG A 159 6.14 -11.31 4.59
C ARG A 159 7.34 -12.25 4.76
N GLY A 160 7.17 -13.50 4.33
CA GLY A 160 8.27 -14.46 4.33
C GLY A 160 9.45 -13.98 3.46
N GLY A 161 10.66 -14.06 4.01
CA GLY A 161 11.89 -13.64 3.32
C GLY A 161 12.13 -12.13 3.25
N HIS A 162 11.27 -11.29 3.85
CA HIS A 162 11.48 -9.85 3.95
C HIS A 162 12.21 -9.47 5.25
N SER A 163 13.19 -8.58 5.14
CA SER A 163 13.91 -8.04 6.29
C SER A 163 13.44 -6.62 6.60
N TYR A 164 12.61 -6.47 7.63
CA TYR A 164 12.15 -5.16 8.09
C TYR A 164 13.28 -4.29 8.65
N GLY A 165 14.35 -4.92 9.16
CA GLY A 165 15.58 -4.21 9.52
C GLY A 165 16.24 -3.51 8.31
N GLN A 166 16.24 -4.15 7.13
CA GLN A 166 16.71 -3.51 5.90
C GLN A 166 15.78 -2.37 5.45
N THR A 167 14.47 -2.52 5.65
CA THR A 167 13.50 -1.46 5.36
C THR A 167 13.74 -0.24 6.25
N ILE A 168 13.93 -0.45 7.55
CA ILE A 168 14.26 0.63 8.50
C ILE A 168 15.58 1.30 8.12
N ALA A 169 16.63 0.52 7.83
CA ALA A 169 17.92 1.06 7.41
C ALA A 169 17.82 1.87 6.10
N TYR A 170 16.99 1.44 5.15
CA TYR A 170 16.71 2.20 3.93
C TYR A 170 16.00 3.53 4.21
N HIS A 171 15.03 3.55 5.12
CA HIS A 171 14.36 4.78 5.53
C HIS A 171 15.32 5.76 6.23
N GLU A 172 16.18 5.26 7.11
CA GLU A 172 17.22 6.10 7.74
C GLU A 172 18.19 6.69 6.72
N LEU A 173 18.59 5.90 5.71
CA LEU A 173 19.40 6.40 4.59
C LEU A 173 18.67 7.55 3.86
N LEU A 174 17.40 7.37 3.52
CA LEU A 174 16.59 8.41 2.85
C LEU A 174 16.45 9.67 3.71
N LYS A 175 16.25 9.51 5.02
CA LYS A 175 16.17 10.62 5.98
C LYS A 175 17.49 11.43 6.00
N ASN A 176 18.61 10.74 6.03
CA ASN A 176 19.92 11.39 6.01
C ASN A 176 20.19 12.07 4.66
N GLN A 177 19.82 11.44 3.53
CA GLN A 177 19.91 12.07 2.20
C GLN A 177 19.02 13.32 2.09
N SER A 178 17.82 13.28 2.68
CA SER A 178 16.92 14.43 2.72
C SER A 178 17.52 15.60 3.50
N LYS A 179 18.10 15.33 4.69
CA LYS A 179 18.79 16.34 5.48
C LYS A 179 20.00 16.95 4.80
N ALA A 180 20.73 16.15 4.01
CA ALA A 180 21.90 16.57 3.25
C ALA A 180 21.57 17.27 1.91
N GLY A 181 20.28 17.40 1.55
CA GLY A 181 19.88 17.92 0.24
C GLY A 181 20.24 17.03 -0.96
N ALA A 182 20.57 15.75 -0.70
CA ALA A 182 21.08 14.81 -1.71
C ALA A 182 19.99 13.86 -2.27
N MET A 183 18.72 14.27 -2.19
CA MET A 183 17.60 13.46 -2.70
C MET A 183 17.58 13.42 -4.22
N VAL A 184 17.48 12.22 -4.80
CA VAL A 184 17.44 12.00 -6.25
C VAL A 184 16.01 12.16 -6.80
N LEU A 185 14.99 11.79 -6.03
CA LEU A 185 13.59 11.94 -6.41
C LEU A 185 12.99 13.11 -5.65
N THR A 186 12.56 14.15 -6.36
CA THR A 186 12.15 15.44 -5.77
C THR A 186 10.69 15.81 -5.98
N LYS A 187 9.92 14.99 -6.75
CA LYS A 187 8.50 15.30 -7.01
C LYS A 187 7.61 15.25 -5.78
N ARG A 188 7.89 14.32 -4.88
CA ARG A 188 7.26 14.17 -3.56
C ARG A 188 8.34 13.82 -2.55
N ARG A 189 8.06 14.03 -1.26
CA ARG A 189 8.97 13.69 -0.16
C ARG A 189 8.26 12.87 0.91
N ILE A 190 9.03 12.14 1.70
CA ILE A 190 8.56 11.62 2.99
C ILE A 190 8.59 12.78 4.00
N TYR A 191 7.53 12.96 4.75
CA TYR A 191 7.42 13.93 5.83
C TYR A 191 7.97 13.30 7.12
N TRP A 192 9.28 13.46 7.32
CA TRP A 192 9.99 12.88 8.46
C TRP A 192 9.53 13.43 9.80
N GLU A 193 8.82 14.54 9.78
CA GLU A 193 8.24 15.21 10.94
C GLU A 193 7.17 14.33 11.64
N VAL A 194 6.51 13.44 10.89
CA VAL A 194 5.48 12.53 11.43
C VAL A 194 5.96 11.08 11.54
N LEU A 195 7.14 10.76 11.03
CA LEU A 195 7.65 9.39 10.96
C LEU A 195 8.77 9.16 11.96
N ASP A 196 8.52 8.28 12.93
CA ASP A 196 9.54 7.77 13.84
C ASP A 196 9.68 6.26 13.65
N TRP A 197 10.89 5.80 13.32
CA TRP A 197 11.17 4.39 13.08
C TRP A 197 10.90 3.49 14.30
N ARG A 198 10.95 4.04 15.53
CA ARG A 198 10.62 3.31 16.76
C ARG A 198 9.16 2.88 16.82
N LEU A 199 8.31 3.54 16.05
CA LEU A 199 6.89 3.23 15.88
C LEU A 199 6.62 2.30 14.68
N ALA A 200 7.65 1.76 14.04
CA ALA A 200 7.51 0.81 12.94
C ALA A 200 7.65 -0.63 13.46
N GLU A 201 6.64 -1.46 13.21
CA GLU A 201 6.64 -2.87 13.61
C GLU A 201 6.13 -3.76 12.48
N ALA A 202 6.47 -5.05 12.52
CA ALA A 202 5.91 -6.07 11.66
C ALA A 202 4.96 -6.96 12.48
N ALA A 203 3.80 -7.28 11.92
CA ALA A 203 2.81 -8.11 12.55
C ALA A 203 2.33 -9.22 11.60
N SER A 204 2.18 -10.43 12.13
CA SER A 204 1.66 -11.54 11.36
C SER A 204 0.22 -11.28 10.94
N HIS A 205 -0.08 -11.52 9.66
CA HIS A 205 -1.42 -11.42 9.11
C HIS A 205 -2.45 -12.24 9.91
N LYS A 206 -2.05 -13.43 10.40
CA LYS A 206 -2.92 -14.31 11.17
C LYS A 206 -3.26 -13.81 12.57
N SER A 207 -2.39 -13.01 13.15
CA SER A 207 -2.53 -12.50 14.52
C SER A 207 -3.02 -11.06 14.61
N SER A 208 -3.24 -10.40 13.45
CA SER A 208 -3.60 -8.99 13.39
C SER A 208 -4.80 -8.75 12.49
N GLU A 209 -5.96 -8.50 13.09
CA GLU A 209 -7.16 -8.03 12.38
C GLU A 209 -6.87 -6.77 11.56
N ARG A 210 -5.91 -5.99 12.01
CA ARG A 210 -5.47 -4.74 11.39
C ARG A 210 -4.83 -4.96 10.03
N ALA A 211 -3.97 -5.99 9.89
CA ALA A 211 -3.34 -6.36 8.63
C ALA A 211 -4.39 -6.83 7.59
N GLN A 212 -5.50 -7.43 8.05
CA GLN A 212 -6.57 -7.91 7.18
C GLN A 212 -7.25 -6.79 6.39
N LEU A 213 -7.38 -5.57 6.96
CA LEU A 213 -7.95 -4.44 6.23
C LEU A 213 -7.03 -4.02 5.07
N ALA A 214 -5.72 -4.03 5.27
CA ALA A 214 -4.74 -3.69 4.23
C ALA A 214 -4.66 -4.78 3.15
N ASP A 215 -4.75 -6.08 3.52
CA ASP A 215 -4.87 -7.20 2.56
C ASP A 215 -6.06 -7.02 1.63
N VAL A 216 -7.24 -6.70 2.19
CA VAL A 216 -8.44 -6.47 1.38
C VAL A 216 -8.21 -5.36 0.35
N VAL A 217 -7.63 -4.23 0.76
CA VAL A 217 -7.38 -3.11 -0.14
C VAL A 217 -6.33 -3.48 -1.19
N ALA A 218 -5.17 -4.01 -0.79
CA ALA A 218 -4.10 -4.38 -1.72
C ALA A 218 -4.58 -5.40 -2.75
N SER A 219 -5.29 -6.43 -2.29
CA SER A 219 -5.78 -7.52 -3.14
C SER A 219 -6.92 -7.10 -4.06
N ALA A 220 -7.83 -6.20 -3.63
CA ALA A 220 -8.89 -5.67 -4.47
C ALA A 220 -8.32 -4.85 -5.64
N PHE A 221 -7.33 -4.00 -5.38
CA PHE A 221 -6.66 -3.23 -6.44
C PHE A 221 -5.77 -4.11 -7.33
N TYR A 222 -5.10 -5.11 -6.76
CA TYR A 222 -4.35 -6.09 -7.54
C TYR A 222 -5.28 -6.83 -8.52
N GLN A 223 -6.44 -7.33 -8.05
CA GLN A 223 -7.42 -7.99 -8.90
C GLN A 223 -7.97 -7.07 -10.00
N ALA A 224 -7.98 -5.76 -9.77
CA ALA A 224 -8.46 -4.78 -10.75
C ALA A 224 -7.43 -4.47 -11.85
N VAL A 225 -6.13 -4.68 -11.60
CA VAL A 225 -5.07 -4.38 -12.58
C VAL A 225 -4.47 -5.63 -13.22
N ASP A 226 -4.50 -6.79 -12.55
CA ASP A 226 -3.92 -8.04 -13.06
C ASP A 226 -4.93 -8.80 -13.92
N THR A 227 -4.68 -8.80 -15.23
CA THR A 227 -5.53 -9.49 -16.23
C THR A 227 -5.03 -10.89 -16.60
N LEU A 228 -3.95 -11.36 -15.94
CA LEU A 228 -3.32 -12.62 -16.27
C LEU A 228 -3.78 -13.76 -15.35
N PRO A 229 -3.99 -14.98 -15.88
CA PRO A 229 -4.25 -16.14 -15.04
C PRO A 229 -3.12 -16.39 -14.02
N PRO A 230 -3.43 -16.88 -12.82
CA PRO A 230 -4.74 -17.38 -12.35
C PRO A 230 -5.69 -16.29 -11.81
N THR A 231 -5.33 -15.01 -11.90
CA THR A 231 -6.18 -13.92 -11.43
C THR A 231 -7.46 -13.86 -12.24
N LYS A 232 -8.60 -13.90 -11.56
CA LYS A 232 -9.90 -13.61 -12.18
C LYS A 232 -10.09 -12.10 -12.11
N TRP A 233 -9.71 -11.40 -13.16
CA TRP A 233 -9.80 -9.96 -13.22
C TRP A 233 -11.21 -9.45 -12.89
N ASN A 234 -11.29 -8.49 -11.99
CA ASN A 234 -12.52 -7.78 -11.64
C ASN A 234 -12.16 -6.45 -10.98
N ASN A 235 -12.62 -5.35 -11.55
CA ASN A 235 -12.35 -4.00 -11.01
C ASN A 235 -13.47 -3.47 -10.09
N GLU A 236 -14.58 -4.21 -9.94
CA GLU A 236 -15.73 -3.81 -9.13
C GLU A 236 -15.31 -3.56 -7.67
N PHE A 237 -14.54 -4.46 -7.09
CA PHE A 237 -14.19 -4.41 -5.67
C PHE A 237 -13.31 -3.20 -5.34
N ALA A 238 -12.34 -2.87 -6.21
CA ALA A 238 -11.56 -1.66 -6.09
C ALA A 238 -12.42 -0.39 -6.26
N LYS A 239 -13.41 -0.40 -7.15
CA LYS A 239 -14.36 0.71 -7.33
C LYS A 239 -15.21 0.94 -6.09
N LEU A 240 -15.66 -0.13 -5.41
CA LEU A 240 -16.43 -0.04 -4.15
C LEU A 240 -15.64 0.65 -3.03
N LEU A 241 -14.33 0.55 -3.04
CA LEU A 241 -13.45 1.17 -2.03
C LEU A 241 -13.24 2.68 -2.24
N LYS A 242 -13.75 3.28 -3.32
CA LYS A 242 -13.52 4.70 -3.64
C LYS A 242 -13.82 5.67 -2.48
N PRO A 243 -14.86 5.48 -1.64
CA PRO A 243 -15.16 6.41 -0.55
C PRO A 243 -14.04 6.56 0.49
N VAL A 244 -13.21 5.54 0.65
CA VAL A 244 -12.09 5.54 1.61
C VAL A 244 -10.73 5.81 0.98
N VAL A 245 -10.62 5.80 -0.35
CA VAL A 245 -9.37 6.17 -1.03
C VAL A 245 -9.08 7.65 -0.81
N ALA A 246 -7.84 7.95 -0.44
CA ALA A 246 -7.42 9.31 -0.12
C ALA A 246 -7.48 10.25 -1.34
N ILE A 247 -7.78 11.52 -1.05
CA ILE A 247 -7.94 12.59 -2.06
C ILE A 247 -6.97 13.72 -1.71
N GLU A 248 -6.34 14.29 -2.72
CA GLU A 248 -5.55 15.53 -2.66
C GLU A 248 -6.12 16.49 -3.69
N ASP A 249 -6.48 17.70 -3.30
CA ASP A 249 -7.05 18.74 -4.18
C ASP A 249 -8.22 18.24 -5.06
N GLY A 250 -9.07 17.40 -4.50
CA GLY A 250 -10.22 16.80 -5.21
C GLY A 250 -9.88 15.61 -6.12
N HIS A 251 -8.63 15.17 -6.18
CA HIS A 251 -8.18 14.12 -7.08
C HIS A 251 -7.66 12.87 -6.34
N TYR A 252 -7.98 11.71 -6.88
CA TYR A 252 -7.47 10.41 -6.40
C TYR A 252 -6.15 10.03 -7.08
N PHE A 253 -6.01 10.37 -8.38
CA PHE A 253 -4.88 9.95 -9.19
C PHE A 253 -3.56 10.49 -8.64
N ASN A 254 -2.54 9.64 -8.69
CA ASN A 254 -1.20 9.94 -8.19
C ASN A 254 -1.14 10.34 -6.70
N TYR A 255 -2.23 10.15 -5.95
CA TYR A 255 -2.29 10.35 -4.50
C TYR A 255 -2.86 9.13 -3.78
N GLY A 256 -4.17 9.02 -3.62
CA GLY A 256 -4.81 7.85 -3.01
C GLY A 256 -4.65 6.59 -3.85
N PHE A 257 -4.60 6.74 -5.17
CA PHE A 257 -4.24 5.65 -6.08
C PHE A 257 -3.12 6.11 -7.03
N ALA A 258 -1.94 5.51 -6.90
CA ALA A 258 -0.75 5.87 -7.66
C ALA A 258 -0.31 4.74 -8.61
N LEU A 259 0.01 5.11 -9.85
CA LEU A 259 0.56 4.22 -10.88
C LEU A 259 2.07 4.43 -11.04
N GLN A 260 2.80 3.33 -11.09
CA GLN A 260 4.18 3.28 -11.57
C GLN A 260 4.30 2.34 -12.79
N PRO A 261 5.13 2.69 -13.79
CA PRO A 261 6.00 3.89 -13.92
C PRO A 261 5.25 5.18 -14.25
N THR A 262 5.93 6.29 -14.10
CA THR A 262 5.47 7.62 -14.53
C THR A 262 6.32 8.14 -15.69
N PRO A 263 5.75 8.82 -16.72
CA PRO A 263 4.30 9.03 -16.90
C PRO A 263 3.53 7.74 -17.19
N PRO A 264 2.19 7.72 -17.03
CA PRO A 264 1.34 6.53 -17.18
C PRO A 264 1.52 5.76 -18.49
N ALA A 265 1.79 6.44 -19.59
CA ALA A 265 2.04 5.82 -20.90
C ALA A 265 3.19 4.80 -20.90
N LYS A 266 4.20 4.98 -20.02
CA LYS A 266 5.32 4.03 -19.87
C LYS A 266 4.88 2.65 -19.36
N ALA A 267 3.74 2.54 -18.71
CA ALA A 267 3.21 1.27 -18.20
C ALA A 267 2.68 0.37 -19.31
N LYS A 268 2.38 0.93 -20.50
CA LYS A 268 1.84 0.18 -21.66
C LYS A 268 0.67 -0.71 -21.26
N LEU A 269 -0.35 -0.09 -20.64
CA LEU A 269 -1.52 -0.80 -20.14
C LEU A 269 -2.43 -1.26 -21.27
N THR A 270 -3.07 -2.42 -21.11
CA THR A 270 -4.20 -2.83 -21.92
C THR A 270 -5.42 -1.96 -21.60
N ASP A 271 -6.41 -1.91 -22.49
CA ASP A 271 -7.62 -1.12 -22.27
C ASP A 271 -8.37 -1.60 -21.00
N GLN A 272 -8.41 -2.92 -20.80
CA GLN A 272 -8.96 -3.52 -19.59
C GLN A 272 -8.24 -3.08 -18.31
N GLN A 273 -6.92 -2.94 -18.34
CA GLN A 273 -6.15 -2.43 -17.21
C GLN A 273 -6.37 -0.94 -16.97
N LYS A 274 -6.57 -0.14 -18.04
CA LYS A 274 -6.83 1.30 -17.93
C LYS A 274 -8.12 1.64 -17.19
N GLU A 275 -9.15 0.80 -17.31
CA GLU A 275 -10.50 1.07 -16.74
C GLU A 275 -10.47 1.50 -15.27
N ILE A 276 -9.69 0.83 -14.42
CA ILE A 276 -9.63 1.18 -13.00
C ILE A 276 -8.90 2.50 -12.76
N PHE A 277 -7.86 2.78 -13.54
CA PHE A 277 -7.12 4.04 -13.43
C PHE A 277 -7.97 5.22 -13.90
N GLU A 278 -8.68 5.08 -15.03
CA GLU A 278 -9.60 6.10 -15.56
C GLU A 278 -10.74 6.39 -14.57
N PHE A 279 -11.28 5.35 -13.91
CA PHE A 279 -12.28 5.52 -12.85
C PHE A 279 -11.77 6.37 -11.68
N TYR A 280 -10.46 6.34 -11.42
CA TYR A 280 -9.79 7.14 -10.40
C TYR A 280 -9.18 8.44 -10.94
N GLY A 281 -9.49 8.83 -12.17
CA GLY A 281 -9.17 10.13 -12.75
C GLY A 281 -7.85 10.19 -13.54
N TYR A 282 -7.26 9.05 -13.91
CA TYR A 282 -6.13 9.06 -14.84
C TYR A 282 -6.59 9.32 -16.27
N GLY A 283 -5.84 10.12 -17.00
CA GLY A 283 -5.94 10.25 -18.45
C GLY A 283 -4.83 9.47 -19.16
N PHE A 284 -5.17 8.71 -20.18
CA PHE A 284 -4.24 8.01 -21.06
C PHE A 284 -4.37 8.57 -22.47
N TRP A 285 -3.95 9.84 -22.62
CA TRP A 285 -3.95 10.47 -23.94
C TRP A 285 -2.82 9.91 -24.79
N PRO A 286 -3.03 9.70 -26.09
CA PRO A 286 -2.01 9.19 -27.00
C PRO A 286 -0.78 10.11 -27.12
#